data_e0fedcc78baaca654a27b1c0394e966b
#
_entry.id   e0fedcc78baaca654a27b1c0394e966b
#
_cell.length_a   1.000
_cell.length_b   1.000
_cell.length_c   1.000
_cell.angle_alpha   90.00
_cell.angle_beta   90.00
_cell.angle_gamma   90.00
#
_symmetry.space_group_name_H-M   'P 1'
#
loop_
_entity.id
_entity.type
_entity.pdbx_description
1 polymer ?
#
loop_
_entity_poly.entity_id
_entity_poly.type
_entity_poly.pdbx_seq_one_letter_code
_entity_poly.pdbx_strand_id
1 'polypeptide(L)'
;MEKIPSFTINHSTLLRGIYVSRKDTVGDDTVTTFDIRMKEPNREPALHPGALHTIEHLAATYLRNDAEWKDRIVYWGPMGCLTGNYLLMRGDLEPRDIVDLMRRTFRFVAYFEGEIPGAAPQDCGNWLLHDLPMARWESRKYCEEVLDVITDANMTYPQKED
;
A
#
# COMPACT_ATOMS: atom_id res chain seq x y z
N MET A 1 -16.35 -12.99 20.63
CA MET A 1 -16.05 -11.84 19.75
C MET A 1 -15.88 -12.39 18.34
N GLU A 2 -16.60 -11.89 17.36
CA GLU A 2 -16.44 -12.32 15.97
C GLU A 2 -15.10 -11.84 15.40
N LYS A 3 -14.51 -12.62 14.49
CA LYS A 3 -13.27 -12.22 13.82
C LYS A 3 -13.56 -11.12 12.82
N ILE A 4 -12.74 -10.08 12.84
CA ILE A 4 -12.80 -9.02 11.82
C ILE A 4 -12.29 -9.54 10.44
N PRO A 5 -12.73 -8.96 9.32
CA PRO A 5 -12.40 -9.44 7.98
C PRO A 5 -10.90 -9.69 7.74
N SER A 6 -10.03 -8.81 8.24
CA SER A 6 -8.56 -8.97 8.10
C SER A 6 -7.99 -10.21 8.80
N PHE A 7 -8.68 -10.78 9.79
CA PHE A 7 -8.27 -12.02 10.48
C PHE A 7 -8.84 -13.28 9.83
N THR A 8 -9.65 -13.14 8.78
CA THR A 8 -10.20 -14.28 8.02
C THR A 8 -9.34 -14.68 6.84
N ILE A 9 -8.35 -13.87 6.45
CA ILE A 9 -7.44 -14.12 5.35
C ILE A 9 -6.37 -15.13 5.78
N ASN A 10 -6.00 -16.05 4.89
CA ASN A 10 -4.89 -16.97 5.13
C ASN A 10 -3.54 -16.28 4.89
N HIS A 11 -2.96 -15.71 5.94
CA HIS A 11 -1.67 -15.01 5.86
C HIS A 11 -0.46 -15.95 5.58
N SER A 12 -0.60 -17.25 5.78
CA SER A 12 0.49 -18.21 5.51
C SER A 12 0.72 -18.47 4.03
N THR A 13 -0.30 -18.22 3.19
CA THR A 13 -0.26 -18.43 1.74
C THR A 13 -0.45 -17.12 0.95
N LEU A 14 -0.64 -16.00 1.63
CA LEU A 14 -0.85 -14.69 1.00
C LEU A 14 0.42 -14.25 0.26
N LEU A 15 0.28 -13.98 -1.03
CA LEU A 15 1.34 -13.43 -1.88
C LEU A 15 1.43 -11.91 -1.73
N ARG A 16 2.52 -11.35 -2.22
CA ARG A 16 2.62 -9.90 -2.48
C ARG A 16 1.66 -9.53 -3.59
N GLY A 17 0.99 -8.37 -3.51
CA GLY A 17 0.01 -7.99 -4.52
C GLY A 17 -0.84 -6.78 -4.15
N ILE A 18 -1.98 -6.68 -4.80
CA ILE A 18 -3.02 -5.68 -4.56
C ILE A 18 -4.33 -6.43 -4.36
N TYR A 19 -4.97 -6.24 -3.20
CA TYR A 19 -6.21 -6.94 -2.89
C TYR A 19 -7.29 -5.98 -2.43
N VAL A 20 -8.57 -6.29 -2.69
CA VAL A 20 -9.68 -5.61 -2.02
C VAL A 20 -9.83 -6.22 -0.63
N SER A 21 -9.52 -5.44 0.39
CA SER A 21 -9.70 -5.84 1.80
C SER A 21 -11.15 -5.82 2.19
N ARG A 22 -11.86 -4.74 1.85
CA ARG A 22 -13.31 -4.59 2.04
C ARG A 22 -13.85 -3.43 1.22
N LYS A 23 -15.17 -3.41 1.07
CA LYS A 23 -15.93 -2.29 0.52
C LYS A 23 -16.96 -1.84 1.55
N ASP A 24 -16.99 -0.55 1.83
CA ASP A 24 -17.92 0.06 2.80
C ASP A 24 -18.85 1.03 2.07
N THR A 25 -20.15 0.98 2.38
CA THR A 25 -21.12 1.96 1.89
C THR A 25 -21.15 3.17 2.85
N VAL A 26 -20.97 4.37 2.32
CA VAL A 26 -20.98 5.63 3.06
C VAL A 26 -21.94 6.59 2.36
N GLY A 27 -23.17 6.70 2.85
CA GLY A 27 -24.26 7.40 2.13
C GLY A 27 -24.55 6.71 0.80
N ASP A 28 -24.48 7.45 -0.30
CA ASP A 28 -24.67 6.93 -1.66
C ASP A 28 -23.36 6.49 -2.32
N ASP A 29 -22.23 6.63 -1.64
CA ASP A 29 -20.90 6.29 -2.14
C ASP A 29 -20.41 4.94 -1.59
N THR A 30 -19.48 4.33 -2.31
CA THR A 30 -18.68 3.20 -1.83
C THR A 30 -17.26 3.67 -1.53
N VAL A 31 -16.68 3.17 -0.45
CA VAL A 31 -15.24 3.30 -0.16
C VAL A 31 -14.61 1.92 -0.26
N THR A 32 -13.69 1.75 -1.19
CA THR A 32 -12.90 0.54 -1.35
C THR A 32 -11.60 0.66 -0.58
N THR A 33 -11.34 -0.29 0.32
CA THR A 33 -10.07 -0.42 1.03
C THR A 33 -9.21 -1.46 0.33
N PHE A 34 -8.07 -1.02 -0.20
CA PHE A 34 -7.07 -1.90 -0.81
C PHE A 34 -5.97 -2.26 0.18
N ASP A 35 -5.58 -3.52 0.16
CA ASP A 35 -4.39 -4.06 0.78
C ASP A 35 -3.27 -4.06 -0.27
N ILE A 36 -2.32 -3.14 -0.10
CA ILE A 36 -1.12 -3.03 -0.94
C ILE A 36 -0.01 -3.83 -0.27
N ARG A 37 0.02 -5.13 -0.58
CA ARG A 37 0.88 -6.11 0.10
C ARG A 37 2.28 -6.16 -0.53
N MET A 38 3.26 -5.60 0.15
CA MET A 38 4.64 -5.52 -0.33
C MET A 38 5.52 -6.70 0.10
N LYS A 39 5.14 -7.40 1.17
CA LYS A 39 5.86 -8.55 1.74
C LYS A 39 4.94 -9.75 1.91
N GLU A 40 5.48 -10.95 1.68
CA GLU A 40 4.79 -12.19 2.02
C GLU A 40 4.77 -12.36 3.54
N PRO A 41 3.58 -12.34 4.19
CA PRO A 41 3.52 -12.39 5.64
C PRO A 41 4.17 -13.67 6.19
N ASN A 42 4.99 -13.53 7.22
CA ASN A 42 5.65 -14.63 7.94
C ASN A 42 6.64 -15.48 7.11
N ARG A 43 6.85 -15.17 5.83
CA ARG A 43 7.76 -15.91 4.93
C ARG A 43 8.98 -15.11 4.50
N GLU A 44 8.96 -13.82 4.69
CA GLU A 44 10.10 -12.92 4.48
C GLU A 44 10.17 -11.84 5.56
N PRO A 45 11.30 -11.14 5.73
CA PRO A 45 11.41 -10.04 6.69
C PRO A 45 10.41 -8.92 6.37
N ALA A 46 9.79 -8.37 7.41
CA ALA A 46 8.93 -7.20 7.30
C ALA A 46 9.72 -5.96 6.85
N LEU A 47 9.01 -4.94 6.39
CA LEU A 47 9.60 -3.65 6.03
C LEU A 47 10.23 -2.98 7.26
N HIS A 48 11.39 -2.36 7.09
CA HIS A 48 11.97 -1.54 8.13
C HIS A 48 11.06 -0.32 8.41
N PRO A 49 10.78 0.04 9.67
CA PRO A 49 9.87 1.14 9.99
C PRO A 49 10.22 2.46 9.31
N GLY A 50 11.49 2.82 9.23
CA GLY A 50 11.94 4.04 8.56
C GLY A 50 11.70 4.04 7.05
N ALA A 51 11.85 2.87 6.40
CA ALA A 51 11.53 2.71 4.99
C ALA A 51 10.02 2.83 4.74
N LEU A 52 9.21 2.16 5.57
CA LEU A 52 7.76 2.20 5.45
C LEU A 52 7.20 3.60 5.69
N HIS A 53 7.72 4.33 6.70
CA HIS A 53 7.36 5.72 6.97
C HIS A 53 7.75 6.65 5.80
N THR A 54 8.91 6.43 5.19
CA THR A 54 9.31 7.19 3.98
C THR A 54 8.39 6.89 2.79
N ILE A 55 8.03 5.62 2.57
CA ILE A 55 7.05 5.22 1.55
C ILE A 55 5.70 5.89 1.82
N GLU A 56 5.27 5.96 3.09
CA GLU A 56 4.03 6.64 3.47
C GLU A 56 4.03 8.09 3.00
N HIS A 57 5.05 8.87 3.35
CA HIS A 57 5.14 10.29 2.99
C HIS A 57 5.18 10.50 1.46
N LEU A 58 6.03 9.77 0.77
CA LEU A 58 6.22 9.92 -0.68
C LEU A 58 4.98 9.47 -1.47
N ALA A 59 4.43 8.32 -1.15
CA ALA A 59 3.25 7.80 -1.83
C ALA A 59 2.00 8.64 -1.52
N ALA A 60 1.79 9.08 -0.28
CA ALA A 60 0.70 9.99 0.07
C ALA A 60 0.78 11.30 -0.74
N THR A 61 1.98 11.87 -0.85
CA THR A 61 2.22 13.08 -1.65
C THR A 61 1.91 12.84 -3.13
N TYR A 62 2.41 11.75 -3.70
CA TYR A 62 2.16 11.41 -5.10
C TYR A 62 0.67 11.21 -5.39
N LEU A 63 0.01 10.36 -4.61
CA LEU A 63 -1.40 10.00 -4.79
C LEU A 63 -2.33 11.21 -4.71
N ARG A 64 -2.09 12.12 -3.76
CA ARG A 64 -2.91 13.34 -3.60
C ARG A 64 -2.62 14.42 -4.64
N ASN A 65 -1.60 14.24 -5.48
CA ASN A 65 -1.27 15.11 -6.61
C ASN A 65 -1.49 14.42 -7.96
N ASP A 66 -1.91 13.15 -8.01
CA ASP A 66 -2.20 12.45 -9.26
C ASP A 66 -3.37 13.13 -10.00
N ALA A 67 -3.18 13.42 -11.30
CA ALA A 67 -4.13 14.20 -12.07
C ALA A 67 -5.49 13.52 -12.26
N GLU A 68 -5.52 12.18 -12.24
CA GLU A 68 -6.70 11.37 -12.46
C GLU A 68 -7.39 10.96 -11.15
N TRP A 69 -6.61 10.60 -10.14
CA TRP A 69 -7.10 9.88 -8.96
C TRP A 69 -7.17 10.69 -7.68
N LYS A 70 -6.54 11.88 -7.61
CA LYS A 70 -6.43 12.68 -6.37
C LYS A 70 -7.75 12.89 -5.62
N ASP A 71 -8.84 13.12 -6.35
CA ASP A 71 -10.16 13.40 -5.76
C ASP A 71 -10.87 12.14 -5.24
N ARG A 72 -10.31 10.95 -5.50
CA ARG A 72 -10.79 9.67 -4.99
C ARG A 72 -9.94 9.14 -3.83
N ILE A 73 -8.79 9.72 -3.54
CA ILE A 73 -7.90 9.27 -2.46
C ILE A 73 -8.49 9.71 -1.12
N VAL A 74 -8.89 8.75 -0.30
CA VAL A 74 -9.40 8.98 1.05
C VAL A 74 -8.26 8.89 2.06
N TYR A 75 -7.47 7.81 2.01
CA TYR A 75 -6.37 7.59 2.93
C TYR A 75 -5.30 6.68 2.33
N TRP A 76 -4.06 6.95 2.69
CA TRP A 76 -2.91 6.08 2.48
C TRP A 76 -2.14 5.98 3.79
N GLY A 77 -1.78 4.77 4.21
CA GLY A 77 -1.00 4.58 5.42
C GLY A 77 -0.52 3.16 5.62
N PRO A 78 0.50 2.97 6.49
CA PRO A 78 1.14 1.69 6.72
C PRO A 78 0.25 0.71 7.49
N MET A 79 0.47 -0.58 7.26
CA MET A 79 -0.07 -1.64 8.10
C MET A 79 0.77 -1.78 9.37
N GLY A 80 0.12 -1.99 10.52
CA GLY A 80 0.81 -2.23 11.78
C GLY A 80 1.71 -3.47 11.80
N CYS A 81 1.48 -4.44 10.90
CA CYS A 81 2.34 -5.62 10.73
C CYS A 81 3.57 -5.37 9.86
N LEU A 82 3.77 -4.16 9.33
CA LEU A 82 4.91 -3.74 8.52
C LEU A 82 5.09 -4.55 7.23
N THR A 83 4.03 -5.06 6.63
CA THR A 83 4.11 -5.88 5.41
C THR A 83 3.53 -5.19 4.17
N GLY A 84 3.05 -3.96 4.31
CA GLY A 84 2.49 -3.15 3.24
C GLY A 84 1.72 -1.95 3.75
N ASN A 85 0.85 -1.43 2.90
CA ASN A 85 0.06 -0.24 3.16
C ASN A 85 -1.42 -0.49 2.86
N TYR A 86 -2.29 0.31 3.47
CA TYR A 86 -3.69 0.44 3.05
C TYR A 86 -3.89 1.68 2.18
N LEU A 87 -4.63 1.51 1.10
CA LEU A 87 -5.14 2.58 0.27
C LEU A 87 -6.67 2.55 0.31
N LEU A 88 -7.27 3.60 0.82
CA LEU A 88 -8.72 3.79 0.81
C LEU A 88 -9.08 4.75 -0.33
N MET A 89 -10.01 4.33 -1.17
CA MET A 89 -10.45 5.13 -2.32
C MET A 89 -11.97 5.19 -2.41
N ARG A 90 -12.48 6.36 -2.80
CA ARG A 90 -13.88 6.52 -3.15
C ARG A 90 -14.16 5.83 -4.49
N GLY A 91 -15.18 5.00 -4.50
CA GLY A 91 -15.67 4.25 -5.65
C GLY A 91 -15.73 2.75 -5.38
N ASP A 92 -16.57 2.06 -6.16
CA ASP A 92 -16.62 0.60 -6.21
C ASP A 92 -15.55 0.11 -7.19
N LEU A 93 -14.37 -0.18 -6.67
CA LEU A 93 -13.16 -0.45 -7.44
C LEU A 93 -12.66 -1.87 -7.21
N GLU A 94 -11.99 -2.39 -8.25
CA GLU A 94 -11.30 -3.67 -8.22
C GLU A 94 -9.76 -3.49 -8.27
N PRO A 95 -8.95 -4.48 -7.90
CA PRO A 95 -7.50 -4.35 -7.90
C PRO A 95 -6.94 -3.93 -9.27
N ARG A 96 -7.53 -4.42 -10.36
CA ARG A 96 -7.11 -4.10 -11.73
C ARG A 96 -7.23 -2.62 -12.06
N ASP A 97 -8.21 -1.93 -11.48
CA ASP A 97 -8.45 -0.50 -11.75
C ASP A 97 -7.28 0.38 -11.28
N ILE A 98 -6.54 -0.08 -10.26
CA ILE A 98 -5.48 0.72 -9.64
C ILE A 98 -4.06 0.19 -9.87
N VAL A 99 -3.89 -0.89 -10.65
CA VAL A 99 -2.54 -1.44 -10.94
C VAL A 99 -1.62 -0.39 -11.53
N ASP A 100 -2.08 0.37 -12.51
CA ASP A 100 -1.27 1.41 -13.15
C ASP A 100 -0.96 2.57 -12.19
N LEU A 101 -1.93 2.99 -11.38
CA LEU A 101 -1.72 3.98 -10.34
C LEU A 101 -0.62 3.52 -9.36
N MET A 102 -0.66 2.26 -8.91
CA MET A 102 0.34 1.70 -8.01
C MET A 102 1.71 1.61 -8.68
N ARG A 103 1.80 1.19 -9.95
CA ARG A 103 3.07 1.22 -10.70
C ARG A 103 3.68 2.61 -10.73
N ARG A 104 2.91 3.63 -11.07
CA ARG A 104 3.38 5.02 -11.12
C ARG A 104 3.81 5.52 -9.74
N THR A 105 3.02 5.22 -8.71
CA THR A 105 3.30 5.61 -7.33
C THR A 105 4.61 4.99 -6.82
N PHE A 106 4.78 3.69 -6.95
CA PHE A 106 5.98 3.01 -6.47
C PHE A 106 7.21 3.29 -7.32
N ARG A 107 7.07 3.55 -8.64
CA ARG A 107 8.16 4.06 -9.47
C ARG A 107 8.59 5.45 -9.03
N PHE A 108 7.66 6.33 -8.70
CA PHE A 108 7.98 7.63 -8.13
C PHE A 108 8.83 7.48 -6.85
N VAL A 109 8.44 6.62 -5.91
CA VAL A 109 9.20 6.37 -4.69
C VAL A 109 10.57 5.74 -5.01
N ALA A 110 10.61 4.74 -5.89
CA ALA A 110 11.84 4.01 -6.28
C ALA A 110 12.93 4.91 -6.84
N TYR A 111 12.56 5.99 -7.52
CA TYR A 111 13.48 6.93 -8.17
C TYR A 111 13.47 8.33 -7.55
N PHE A 112 12.83 8.48 -6.39
CA PHE A 112 12.76 9.77 -5.73
C PHE A 112 14.15 10.28 -5.33
N GLU A 113 14.40 11.55 -5.60
CA GLU A 113 15.58 12.29 -5.19
C GLU A 113 15.17 13.60 -4.54
N GLY A 114 15.85 13.99 -3.49
CA GLY A 114 15.59 15.22 -2.76
C GLY A 114 15.11 15.01 -1.32
N GLU A 115 14.59 16.06 -0.74
CA GLU A 115 14.07 16.06 0.62
C GLU A 115 12.69 15.39 0.68
N ILE A 116 12.49 14.53 1.67
CA ILE A 116 11.22 13.83 1.87
C ILE A 116 10.15 14.85 2.28
N PRO A 117 9.03 14.96 1.57
CA PRO A 117 7.95 15.88 1.92
C PRO A 117 7.45 15.63 3.35
N GLY A 118 7.32 16.71 4.13
CA GLY A 118 6.84 16.63 5.51
C GLY A 118 7.82 16.01 6.52
N ALA A 119 9.08 15.73 6.15
CA ALA A 119 10.10 15.24 7.08
C ALA A 119 10.71 16.40 7.89
N ALA A 120 9.87 17.11 8.63
CA ALA A 120 10.27 18.22 9.47
C ALA A 120 9.52 18.17 10.82
N PRO A 121 10.08 18.71 11.91
CA PRO A 121 9.50 18.58 13.25
C PRO A 121 8.12 19.22 13.40
N GLN A 122 7.80 20.22 12.59
CA GLN A 122 6.47 20.85 12.57
C GLN A 122 5.42 20.05 11.76
N ASP A 123 5.84 19.16 10.88
CA ASP A 123 4.97 18.48 9.91
C ASP A 123 4.75 17.01 10.26
N CYS A 124 5.68 16.38 11.00
CA CYS A 124 5.66 14.97 11.30
C CYS A 124 6.01 14.68 12.77
N GLY A 125 5.20 13.84 13.41
CA GLY A 125 5.38 13.46 14.81
C GLY A 125 6.64 12.63 15.09
N ASN A 126 7.27 12.07 14.06
CA ASN A 126 8.53 11.32 14.15
C ASN A 126 9.42 11.56 12.93
N TRP A 127 9.69 12.82 12.65
CA TRP A 127 10.38 13.28 11.44
C TRP A 127 11.81 12.73 11.26
N LEU A 128 12.44 12.21 12.30
CA LEU A 128 13.77 11.57 12.25
C LEU A 128 13.71 10.11 11.79
N LEU A 129 12.54 9.48 11.82
CA LEU A 129 12.39 8.07 11.43
C LEU A 129 12.13 7.95 9.92
N HIS A 130 13.16 8.17 9.12
CA HIS A 130 13.12 8.00 7.66
C HIS A 130 14.32 7.19 7.17
N ASP A 131 14.11 6.41 6.10
CA ASP A 131 15.15 5.67 5.41
C ASP A 131 14.86 5.68 3.89
N LEU A 132 15.27 6.75 3.21
CA LEU A 132 15.05 6.91 1.79
C LEU A 132 15.75 5.85 0.93
N PRO A 133 17.02 5.48 1.17
CA PRO A 133 17.67 4.41 0.41
C PRO A 133 16.90 3.09 0.46
N MET A 134 16.44 2.68 1.66
CA MET A 134 15.68 1.44 1.82
C MET A 134 14.27 1.57 1.23
N ALA A 135 13.60 2.71 1.37
CA ALA A 135 12.30 2.96 0.75
C ALA A 135 12.36 2.85 -0.78
N ARG A 136 13.42 3.41 -1.40
CA ARG A 136 13.68 3.30 -2.84
C ARG A 136 13.90 1.84 -3.25
N TRP A 137 14.71 1.10 -2.51
CA TRP A 137 15.02 -0.30 -2.80
C TRP A 137 13.77 -1.19 -2.71
N GLU A 138 13.00 -1.08 -1.62
CA GLU A 138 11.76 -1.85 -1.42
C GLU A 138 10.70 -1.51 -2.48
N SER A 139 10.58 -0.25 -2.85
CA SER A 139 9.63 0.17 -3.88
C SER A 139 10.03 -0.33 -5.28
N ARG A 140 11.33 -0.31 -5.61
CA ARG A 140 11.84 -0.89 -6.86
C ARG A 140 11.58 -2.39 -6.91
N LYS A 141 11.91 -3.11 -5.85
CA LYS A 141 11.66 -4.53 -5.72
C LYS A 141 10.18 -4.87 -5.90
N TYR A 142 9.28 -4.09 -5.28
CA TYR A 142 7.84 -4.30 -5.42
C TYR A 142 7.35 -4.02 -6.85
N CYS A 143 7.88 -3.01 -7.53
CA CYS A 143 7.59 -2.78 -8.95
C CYS A 143 8.04 -3.98 -9.81
N GLU A 144 9.32 -4.33 -9.75
CA GLU A 144 9.94 -5.31 -10.64
C GLU A 144 9.42 -6.73 -10.42
N GLU A 145 9.26 -7.14 -9.16
CA GLU A 145 8.90 -8.51 -8.80
C GLU A 145 7.38 -8.75 -8.68
N VAL A 146 6.57 -7.69 -8.60
CA VAL A 146 5.13 -7.81 -8.39
C VAL A 146 4.32 -7.00 -9.40
N LEU A 147 4.41 -5.66 -9.38
CA LEU A 147 3.50 -4.83 -10.14
C LEU A 147 3.67 -4.96 -11.66
N ASP A 148 4.89 -5.13 -12.14
CA ASP A 148 5.20 -5.24 -13.58
C ASP A 148 4.81 -6.61 -14.15
N VAL A 149 4.68 -7.62 -13.30
CA VAL A 149 4.33 -9.01 -13.66
C VAL A 149 3.05 -9.51 -12.98
N ILE A 150 2.22 -8.60 -12.48
CA ILE A 150 1.04 -8.92 -11.65
C ILE A 150 0.04 -9.82 -12.38
N THR A 151 -0.44 -10.83 -11.69
CA THR A 151 -1.43 -11.82 -12.16
C THR A 151 -2.64 -11.85 -11.24
N ASP A 152 -3.66 -12.61 -11.59
CA ASP A 152 -4.86 -12.81 -10.75
C ASP A 152 -4.53 -13.37 -9.36
N ALA A 153 -3.50 -14.20 -9.26
CA ALA A 153 -3.04 -14.73 -7.97
C ALA A 153 -2.52 -13.64 -7.01
N ASN A 154 -2.06 -12.51 -7.54
CA ASN A 154 -1.62 -11.35 -6.76
C ASN A 154 -2.75 -10.34 -6.47
N MET A 155 -3.99 -10.65 -6.89
CA MET A 155 -5.15 -9.78 -6.77
C MET A 155 -6.38 -10.45 -6.13
N THR A 156 -6.26 -11.73 -5.81
CA THR A 156 -7.33 -12.53 -5.18
C THR A 156 -6.80 -13.14 -3.89
N TYR A 157 -7.46 -12.88 -2.77
CA TYR A 157 -7.06 -13.46 -1.49
C TYR A 157 -7.13 -14.99 -1.52
N PRO A 158 -6.11 -15.67 -0.97
CA PRO A 158 -6.16 -17.12 -0.82
C PRO A 158 -7.30 -17.50 0.12
N GLN A 159 -8.06 -18.52 -0.27
CA GLN A 159 -9.09 -19.09 0.58
C GLN A 159 -8.44 -19.79 1.77
N LYS A 160 -9.07 -19.76 2.93
CA LYS A 160 -8.71 -20.66 4.02
C LYS A 160 -9.20 -22.06 3.63
N GLU A 161 -8.30 -23.01 3.65
CA GLU A 161 -8.70 -24.42 3.69
C GLU A 161 -9.34 -24.68 5.07
N ASP A 162 -10.54 -25.25 5.08
CA ASP A 162 -11.28 -25.61 6.30
C ASP A 162 -10.55 -26.74 7.08
#